data_586a0ce6888999478eb933bc0265758e
#
_entry.id   586a0ce6888999478eb933bc0265758e
#
_cell.length_a   1.000
_cell.length_b   1.000
_cell.length_c   1.000
_cell.angle_alpha   90.00
_cell.angle_beta   90.00
_cell.angle_gamma   90.00
#
_symmetry.space_group_name_H-M   'P 1'
#
loop_
_entity.id
_entity.type
_entity.pdbx_description
1 polymer ?
#
loop_
_entity_poly.entity_id
_entity_poly.type
_entity_poly.pdbx_seq_one_letter_code
_entity_poly.pdbx_strand_id
1 'polypeptide(L)'
;MFANDQLEPLIKADAIAKLGGDTAEYVKSSNSEAMAATVTYDGDIYAVPYTSNTWFMYYDKRVFSEDDVKSLDTMLTKGKVSFPFDNGWYLNAFYAANGCTIFGDGTDKAAGYDFSGDKGTAVTNYIVDLFANPNFVMDNNEGSLGLAGLKDGSINAYFNGNWNYDKVKEALGEENVGVAALPTINIGGKDCQLKAFLGSKAIGVNPNCKNQEVAVKLAAFLGSEDAQLAHFKLRAQAPVNKNLATNEEIAADPVAAAMAKVSTDCSVAQPIIDMSGYWDAATPFGDAFQNGAEGQITKDNAAQKTEDFNTQLNDSLK
;
A
#
# COMPACT_ATOMS: atom_id res chain seq x y z
N MET A 1 -6.54 11.93 -12.95
CA MET A 1 -6.54 10.76 -12.03
C MET A 1 -5.29 10.83 -11.18
N PHE A 2 -5.39 10.51 -9.88
CA PHE A 2 -4.30 10.62 -8.90
C PHE A 2 -4.51 9.62 -7.76
N ALA A 3 -3.47 9.33 -6.99
CA ALA A 3 -3.55 8.59 -5.73
C ALA A 3 -3.92 9.54 -4.58
N ASN A 4 -4.67 9.06 -3.59
CA ASN A 4 -5.28 9.90 -2.56
C ASN A 4 -4.30 10.71 -1.69
N ASP A 5 -3.05 10.29 -1.56
CA ASP A 5 -1.99 11.06 -0.89
C ASP A 5 -1.66 12.39 -1.58
N GLN A 6 -2.09 12.56 -2.83
CA GLN A 6 -1.99 13.81 -3.57
C GLN A 6 -3.21 14.74 -3.38
N LEU A 7 -4.21 14.34 -2.59
CA LEU A 7 -5.46 15.10 -2.48
C LEU A 7 -5.21 16.51 -1.91
N GLU A 8 -4.60 16.60 -0.75
CA GLU A 8 -4.30 17.88 -0.09
C GLU A 8 -3.37 18.78 -0.93
N PRO A 9 -2.23 18.30 -1.45
CA PRO A 9 -1.39 19.08 -2.35
C PRO A 9 -2.14 19.64 -3.56
N LEU A 10 -3.01 18.84 -4.20
CA LEU A 10 -3.79 19.28 -5.35
C LEU A 10 -4.85 20.33 -4.98
N ILE A 11 -5.47 20.21 -3.80
CA ILE A 11 -6.41 21.21 -3.28
C ILE A 11 -5.68 22.53 -3.01
N LYS A 12 -4.55 22.49 -2.30
CA LYS A 12 -3.73 23.67 -1.98
C LYS A 12 -3.19 24.38 -3.23
N ALA A 13 -2.95 23.64 -4.30
CA ALA A 13 -2.51 24.17 -5.58
C ALA A 13 -3.68 24.66 -6.48
N ASP A 14 -4.93 24.63 -6.01
CA ASP A 14 -6.14 24.92 -6.80
C ASP A 14 -6.20 24.14 -8.13
N ALA A 15 -5.73 22.87 -8.07
CA ALA A 15 -5.65 21.98 -9.23
C ALA A 15 -6.87 21.07 -9.39
N ILE A 16 -7.66 20.89 -8.32
CA ILE A 16 -8.91 20.12 -8.35
C ILE A 16 -10.05 20.89 -7.71
N ALA A 17 -11.24 20.75 -8.30
CA ALA A 17 -12.46 21.41 -7.85
C ALA A 17 -13.17 20.57 -6.78
N LYS A 18 -13.82 21.26 -5.82
CA LYS A 18 -14.80 20.67 -4.94
C LYS A 18 -15.97 20.13 -5.76
N LEU A 19 -16.39 18.89 -5.45
CA LEU A 19 -17.56 18.25 -6.03
C LEU A 19 -18.76 18.40 -5.09
N GLY A 20 -19.91 18.73 -5.62
CA GLY A 20 -21.14 18.92 -4.84
C GLY A 20 -22.32 18.16 -5.41
N GLY A 21 -23.52 18.39 -4.82
CA GLY A 21 -24.79 17.83 -5.28
C GLY A 21 -24.75 16.32 -5.44
N ASP A 22 -25.40 15.84 -6.51
CA ASP A 22 -25.59 14.41 -6.78
C ASP A 22 -24.28 13.61 -6.83
N THR A 23 -23.17 14.24 -7.29
CA THR A 23 -21.87 13.55 -7.37
C THR A 23 -21.28 13.31 -6.00
N ALA A 24 -21.33 14.25 -5.07
CA ALA A 24 -20.87 14.06 -3.71
C ALA A 24 -21.73 13.03 -2.95
N GLU A 25 -23.04 13.08 -3.15
CA GLU A 25 -23.96 12.08 -2.59
C GLU A 25 -23.71 10.68 -3.15
N TYR A 26 -23.45 10.57 -4.45
CA TYR A 26 -23.06 9.32 -5.09
C TYR A 26 -21.77 8.74 -4.46
N VAL A 27 -20.73 9.53 -4.29
CA VAL A 27 -19.47 9.07 -3.67
C VAL A 27 -19.73 8.50 -2.27
N LYS A 28 -20.49 9.20 -1.44
CA LYS A 28 -20.82 8.76 -0.07
C LYS A 28 -21.71 7.52 -0.05
N SER A 29 -22.66 7.40 -0.98
CA SER A 29 -23.61 6.29 -1.00
C SER A 29 -23.08 5.03 -1.66
N SER A 30 -22.21 5.13 -2.66
CA SER A 30 -21.70 3.99 -3.44
C SER A 30 -20.39 3.39 -2.91
N ASN A 31 -19.71 4.06 -1.98
CA ASN A 31 -18.46 3.59 -1.41
C ASN A 31 -18.61 3.30 0.10
N SER A 32 -17.64 2.58 0.67
CA SER A 32 -17.49 2.50 2.12
C SER A 32 -17.10 3.87 2.70
N GLU A 33 -17.35 4.10 3.99
CA GLU A 33 -16.96 5.33 4.68
C GLU A 33 -15.47 5.58 4.57
N ALA A 34 -14.64 4.55 4.80
CA ALA A 34 -13.19 4.62 4.66
C ALA A 34 -12.75 5.01 3.25
N MET A 35 -13.41 4.46 2.21
CA MET A 35 -13.09 4.80 0.82
C MET A 35 -13.54 6.23 0.46
N ALA A 36 -14.69 6.67 0.91
CA ALA A 36 -15.15 8.05 0.72
C ALA A 36 -14.22 9.05 1.44
N ALA A 37 -13.70 8.69 2.61
CA ALA A 37 -12.72 9.50 3.35
C ALA A 37 -11.45 9.77 2.55
N THR A 38 -11.00 8.85 1.68
CA THR A 38 -9.80 9.04 0.84
C THR A 38 -9.91 10.19 -0.17
N VAL A 39 -11.10 10.70 -0.41
CA VAL A 39 -11.38 11.82 -1.34
C VAL A 39 -12.10 12.98 -0.67
N THR A 40 -12.15 12.97 0.67
CA THR A 40 -12.80 14.01 1.50
C THR A 40 -11.72 14.86 2.18
N TYR A 41 -11.82 16.17 2.07
CA TYR A 41 -10.98 17.13 2.76
C TYR A 41 -11.85 18.23 3.38
N ASP A 42 -11.67 18.53 4.67
CA ASP A 42 -12.50 19.47 5.45
C ASP A 42 -14.02 19.22 5.28
N GLY A 43 -14.43 17.94 5.21
CA GLY A 43 -15.83 17.54 5.07
C GLY A 43 -16.39 17.59 3.65
N ASP A 44 -15.63 18.07 2.68
CA ASP A 44 -16.03 18.22 1.29
C ASP A 44 -15.40 17.14 0.39
N ILE A 45 -16.15 16.70 -0.62
CA ILE A 45 -15.69 15.74 -1.62
C ILE A 45 -14.96 16.47 -2.76
N TYR A 46 -13.77 15.99 -3.13
CA TYR A 46 -12.95 16.59 -4.21
C TYR A 46 -12.69 15.65 -5.39
N ALA A 47 -12.99 14.37 -5.25
CA ALA A 47 -12.80 13.43 -6.34
C ALA A 47 -13.77 12.25 -6.24
N VAL A 48 -13.84 11.44 -7.31
CA VAL A 48 -14.59 10.20 -7.37
C VAL A 48 -13.62 9.04 -7.34
N PRO A 49 -13.61 8.18 -6.32
CA PRO A 49 -12.75 7.00 -6.28
C PRO A 49 -13.22 5.97 -7.32
N TYR A 50 -12.28 5.25 -7.94
CA TYR A 50 -12.62 4.24 -8.95
C TYR A 50 -11.92 2.90 -8.77
N THR A 51 -10.82 2.85 -8.01
CA THR A 51 -10.15 1.61 -7.62
C THR A 51 -9.42 1.81 -6.30
N SER A 52 -9.26 0.75 -5.53
CA SER A 52 -8.37 0.75 -4.38
C SER A 52 -6.91 0.83 -4.84
N ASN A 53 -6.05 1.38 -3.99
CA ASN A 53 -4.62 1.46 -4.21
C ASN A 53 -3.93 0.81 -3.01
N THR A 54 -3.52 -0.44 -3.19
CA THR A 54 -2.80 -1.22 -2.20
C THR A 54 -1.98 -2.30 -2.91
N TRP A 55 -1.20 -3.04 -2.15
CA TRP A 55 -0.36 -4.12 -2.62
C TRP A 55 -0.58 -5.38 -1.79
N PHE A 56 -0.16 -6.50 -2.33
CA PHE A 56 -0.32 -7.83 -1.76
C PHE A 56 0.85 -8.72 -2.19
N MET A 57 0.79 -10.02 -1.96
CA MET A 57 1.86 -10.95 -2.22
C MET A 57 1.55 -11.85 -3.40
N TYR A 58 2.54 -12.03 -4.29
CA TYR A 58 2.61 -13.09 -5.29
C TYR A 58 3.61 -14.15 -4.85
N TYR A 59 3.30 -15.41 -5.09
CA TYR A 59 4.20 -16.52 -4.73
C TYR A 59 4.10 -17.69 -5.70
N ASP A 60 5.16 -18.48 -5.76
CA ASP A 60 5.22 -19.73 -6.51
C ASP A 60 4.60 -20.87 -5.70
N LYS A 61 3.46 -21.40 -6.15
CA LYS A 61 2.74 -22.52 -5.52
C LYS A 61 3.54 -23.81 -5.47
N ARG A 62 4.59 -23.94 -6.28
CA ARG A 62 5.49 -25.09 -6.26
C ARG A 62 6.42 -25.07 -5.05
N VAL A 63 6.64 -23.88 -4.45
CA VAL A 63 7.54 -23.68 -3.33
C VAL A 63 6.78 -23.46 -2.02
N PHE A 64 5.71 -22.67 -2.06
CA PHE A 64 4.92 -22.31 -0.88
C PHE A 64 3.50 -22.84 -0.96
N SER A 65 3.02 -23.43 0.14
CA SER A 65 1.60 -23.72 0.35
C SER A 65 0.84 -22.50 0.85
N GLU A 66 -0.49 -22.57 0.83
CA GLU A 66 -1.38 -21.52 1.39
C GLU A 66 -1.16 -21.30 2.90
N ASP A 67 -0.68 -22.31 3.63
CA ASP A 67 -0.35 -22.17 5.06
C ASP A 67 0.99 -21.48 5.25
N ASP A 68 1.98 -21.75 4.41
CA ASP A 68 3.31 -21.13 4.50
C ASP A 68 3.25 -19.62 4.34
N VAL A 69 2.43 -19.15 3.40
CA VAL A 69 2.32 -17.72 3.06
C VAL A 69 1.60 -16.87 4.10
N LYS A 70 1.12 -17.48 5.18
CA LYS A 70 0.54 -16.76 6.32
C LYS A 70 1.59 -16.12 7.24
N SER A 71 2.85 -16.59 7.17
CA SER A 71 3.96 -16.07 8.00
C SER A 71 5.21 -15.87 7.15
N LEU A 72 5.74 -14.65 7.15
CA LEU A 72 6.99 -14.31 6.46
C LEU A 72 8.16 -15.13 7.02
N ASP A 73 8.22 -15.30 8.35
CA ASP A 73 9.26 -16.08 9.01
C ASP A 73 9.24 -17.55 8.55
N THR A 74 8.05 -18.13 8.38
CA THR A 74 7.90 -19.49 7.84
C THR A 74 8.37 -19.57 6.37
N MET A 75 7.98 -18.60 5.55
CA MET A 75 8.38 -18.55 4.13
C MET A 75 9.90 -18.52 3.99
N LEU A 76 10.58 -17.72 4.81
CA LEU A 76 12.04 -17.57 4.79
C LEU A 76 12.80 -18.85 5.21
N THR A 77 12.11 -19.84 5.76
CA THR A 77 12.72 -21.18 6.00
C THR A 77 12.65 -22.09 4.78
N LYS A 78 11.83 -21.76 3.77
CA LYS A 78 11.50 -22.65 2.65
C LYS A 78 11.95 -22.13 1.29
N GLY A 79 11.96 -20.81 1.10
CA GLY A 79 12.28 -20.19 -0.17
C GLY A 79 12.68 -18.74 -0.02
N LYS A 80 13.07 -18.13 -1.14
CA LYS A 80 13.49 -16.73 -1.17
C LYS A 80 12.32 -15.78 -1.39
N VAL A 81 12.29 -14.73 -0.56
CA VAL A 81 11.27 -13.68 -0.58
C VAL A 81 11.94 -12.34 -0.88
N SER A 82 11.39 -11.57 -1.80
CA SER A 82 11.84 -10.21 -2.09
C SER A 82 10.83 -9.18 -1.61
N PHE A 83 11.34 -8.04 -1.10
CA PHE A 83 10.53 -6.95 -0.58
C PHE A 83 11.20 -5.58 -0.79
N PRO A 84 10.47 -4.54 -1.27
CA PRO A 84 11.05 -3.23 -1.60
C PRO A 84 11.10 -2.30 -0.38
N PHE A 85 12.19 -2.33 0.38
CA PHE A 85 12.38 -1.45 1.54
C PHE A 85 12.80 -0.02 1.19
N ASP A 86 13.27 0.24 -0.02
CA ASP A 86 13.60 1.58 -0.54
C ASP A 86 12.37 2.44 -0.87
N ASN A 87 11.19 1.95 -0.53
CA ASN A 87 9.94 2.65 -0.75
C ASN A 87 9.11 2.72 0.53
N GLY A 88 8.89 3.93 1.03
CA GLY A 88 8.11 4.19 2.24
C GLY A 88 6.69 3.60 2.21
N TRP A 89 6.10 3.45 1.01
CA TRP A 89 4.78 2.84 0.85
C TRP A 89 4.73 1.37 1.30
N TYR A 90 5.84 0.66 1.14
CA TYR A 90 6.00 -0.71 1.62
C TYR A 90 6.60 -0.78 3.02
N LEU A 91 7.62 0.04 3.31
CA LEU A 91 8.32 0.06 4.60
C LEU A 91 7.36 0.23 5.78
N ASN A 92 6.36 1.12 5.67
CA ASN A 92 5.40 1.38 6.73
C ASN A 92 4.68 0.12 7.24
N ALA A 93 4.51 -0.90 6.38
CA ALA A 93 3.76 -2.10 6.75
C ALA A 93 4.34 -2.83 7.97
N PHE A 94 5.67 -2.80 8.13
CA PHE A 94 6.37 -3.39 9.26
C PHE A 94 6.16 -2.58 10.55
N TYR A 95 6.25 -1.27 10.47
CA TYR A 95 6.04 -0.38 11.61
C TYR A 95 4.57 -0.37 12.06
N ALA A 96 3.64 -0.31 11.11
CA ALA A 96 2.21 -0.40 11.39
C ALA A 96 1.81 -1.76 12.01
N ALA A 97 2.51 -2.85 11.68
CA ALA A 97 2.29 -4.16 12.28
C ALA A 97 2.52 -4.16 13.79
N ASN A 98 3.48 -3.37 14.29
CA ASN A 98 3.78 -3.28 15.71
C ASN A 98 3.20 -2.01 16.39
N GLY A 99 2.21 -1.38 15.76
CA GLY A 99 1.45 -0.28 16.35
C GLY A 99 2.11 1.10 16.23
N CYS A 100 3.08 1.28 15.34
CA CYS A 100 3.53 2.61 14.93
C CYS A 100 2.46 3.27 14.06
N THR A 101 2.32 4.59 14.15
CA THR A 101 1.25 5.32 13.46
C THR A 101 1.78 6.54 12.72
N ILE A 102 1.04 6.93 11.69
CA ILE A 102 1.21 8.19 10.97
C ILE A 102 -0.09 8.96 11.13
N PHE A 103 -0.02 10.13 11.78
CA PHE A 103 -1.17 10.99 12.05
C PHE A 103 -2.31 10.26 12.80
N GLY A 104 -1.95 9.44 13.80
CA GLY A 104 -2.87 8.62 14.56
C GLY A 104 -3.54 7.55 13.68
N ASP A 105 -4.82 7.75 13.34
CA ASP A 105 -5.59 6.91 12.42
C ASP A 105 -5.42 7.31 10.92
N GLY A 106 -4.51 8.24 10.63
CA GLY A 106 -4.26 8.80 9.31
C GLY A 106 -4.93 10.16 9.05
N THR A 107 -5.66 10.71 10.03
CA THR A 107 -6.45 11.94 9.86
C THR A 107 -6.04 13.09 10.79
N ASP A 108 -5.32 12.82 11.87
CA ASP A 108 -4.90 13.82 12.86
C ASP A 108 -3.43 14.21 12.68
N LYS A 109 -3.18 15.27 11.90
CA LYS A 109 -1.82 15.82 11.70
C LYS A 109 -1.13 16.19 13.03
N ALA A 110 -1.88 16.59 14.06
CA ALA A 110 -1.32 16.98 15.35
C ALA A 110 -0.75 15.78 16.12
N ALA A 111 -1.23 14.57 15.86
CA ALA A 111 -0.65 13.35 16.42
C ALA A 111 0.75 13.03 15.87
N GLY A 112 1.13 13.61 14.72
CA GLY A 112 2.44 13.43 14.13
C GLY A 112 2.76 12.00 13.73
N TYR A 113 4.06 11.71 13.66
CA TYR A 113 4.61 10.37 13.43
C TYR A 113 5.00 9.73 14.75
N ASP A 114 4.61 8.48 14.96
CA ASP A 114 4.87 7.72 16.19
C ASP A 114 5.60 6.40 15.87
N PHE A 115 6.89 6.54 15.48
CA PHE A 115 7.80 5.45 15.20
C PHE A 115 8.81 5.21 16.33
N SER A 116 8.79 6.03 17.38
CA SER A 116 9.77 6.03 18.46
C SER A 116 9.57 4.91 19.50
N GLY A 117 10.52 4.81 20.42
CA GLY A 117 10.48 3.94 21.59
C GLY A 117 10.63 2.46 21.27
N ASP A 118 10.25 1.62 22.24
CA ASP A 118 10.46 0.16 22.17
C ASP A 118 9.74 -0.47 20.96
N LYS A 119 8.56 0.03 20.60
CA LYS A 119 7.78 -0.54 19.49
C LYS A 119 8.46 -0.34 18.14
N GLY A 120 8.96 0.87 17.86
CA GLY A 120 9.68 1.15 16.62
C GLY A 120 11.04 0.46 16.58
N THR A 121 11.79 0.53 17.69
CA THR A 121 13.09 -0.15 17.83
C THR A 121 12.97 -1.67 17.62
N ALA A 122 11.91 -2.31 18.11
CA ALA A 122 11.67 -3.73 17.91
C ALA A 122 11.48 -4.07 16.43
N VAL A 123 10.77 -3.23 15.68
CA VAL A 123 10.60 -3.38 14.23
C VAL A 123 11.94 -3.20 13.50
N THR A 124 12.67 -2.14 13.81
CA THR A 124 14.00 -1.89 13.23
C THR A 124 14.92 -3.07 13.44
N ASN A 125 14.94 -3.64 14.65
CA ASN A 125 15.72 -4.85 14.96
C ASN A 125 15.26 -6.07 14.16
N TYR A 126 13.94 -6.27 13.99
CA TYR A 126 13.41 -7.33 13.15
C TYR A 126 13.89 -7.19 11.70
N ILE A 127 13.85 -5.97 11.14
CA ILE A 127 14.31 -5.71 9.76
C ILE A 127 15.82 -5.98 9.64
N VAL A 128 16.64 -5.63 10.64
CA VAL A 128 18.07 -5.98 10.65
C VAL A 128 18.26 -7.51 10.58
N ASP A 129 17.50 -8.30 11.34
CA ASP A 129 17.54 -9.77 11.27
C ASP A 129 17.06 -10.27 9.90
N LEU A 130 16.05 -9.64 9.34
CA LEU A 130 15.52 -9.97 8.01
C LEU A 130 16.60 -9.79 6.93
N PHE A 131 17.34 -8.68 6.94
CA PHE A 131 18.44 -8.43 6.00
C PHE A 131 19.65 -9.36 6.20
N ALA A 132 19.82 -9.94 7.40
CA ALA A 132 20.80 -10.97 7.66
C ALA A 132 20.39 -12.37 7.18
N ASN A 133 19.11 -12.57 6.84
CA ASN A 133 18.59 -13.85 6.37
C ASN A 133 18.97 -14.10 4.90
N PRO A 134 19.65 -15.20 4.55
CA PRO A 134 20.09 -15.49 3.17
C PRO A 134 18.93 -15.73 2.19
N ASN A 135 17.71 -15.96 2.69
CA ASN A 135 16.51 -16.14 1.90
C ASN A 135 15.70 -14.83 1.75
N PHE A 136 16.19 -13.72 2.30
CA PHE A 136 15.63 -12.41 2.05
C PHE A 136 16.41 -11.66 0.97
N VAL A 137 15.69 -11.00 0.07
CA VAL A 137 16.27 -10.17 -1.00
C VAL A 137 15.58 -8.81 -0.98
N MET A 138 16.33 -7.74 -0.83
CA MET A 138 15.77 -6.40 -1.03
C MET A 138 15.47 -6.20 -2.51
N ASP A 139 14.20 -5.96 -2.82
CA ASP A 139 13.76 -5.57 -4.16
C ASP A 139 14.01 -4.08 -4.38
N ASN A 140 13.96 -3.63 -5.61
CA ASN A 140 13.93 -2.21 -5.92
C ASN A 140 12.48 -1.69 -5.91
N ASN A 141 12.33 -0.38 -5.84
CA ASN A 141 11.04 0.32 -5.79
C ASN A 141 10.04 -0.12 -6.89
N GLU A 142 10.52 -0.57 -8.05
CA GLU A 142 9.67 -1.03 -9.16
C GLU A 142 9.28 -2.52 -9.05
N GLY A 143 9.88 -3.28 -8.12
CA GLY A 143 9.68 -4.73 -7.98
C GLY A 143 10.25 -5.53 -9.14
N SER A 144 11.26 -5.00 -9.82
CA SER A 144 11.80 -5.64 -11.02
C SER A 144 12.71 -6.82 -10.71
N LEU A 145 13.40 -6.81 -9.57
CA LEU A 145 14.24 -7.93 -9.13
C LEU A 145 13.37 -9.11 -8.71
N GLY A 146 12.29 -8.86 -7.95
CA GLY A 146 11.32 -9.88 -7.56
C GLY A 146 10.69 -10.56 -8.75
N LEU A 147 10.24 -9.79 -9.73
CA LEU A 147 9.64 -10.33 -10.96
C LEU A 147 10.65 -11.15 -11.80
N ALA A 148 11.88 -10.64 -11.95
CA ALA A 148 12.95 -11.38 -12.66
C ALA A 148 13.29 -12.68 -11.93
N GLY A 149 13.39 -12.63 -10.60
CA GLY A 149 13.67 -13.80 -9.77
C GLY A 149 12.55 -14.84 -9.75
N LEU A 150 11.29 -14.43 -9.86
CA LEU A 150 10.18 -15.38 -10.08
C LEU A 150 10.34 -16.12 -11.40
N LYS A 151 10.78 -15.42 -12.44
CA LYS A 151 10.95 -16.00 -13.79
C LYS A 151 12.08 -17.01 -13.85
N ASP A 152 13.21 -16.76 -13.22
CA ASP A 152 14.39 -17.64 -13.22
C ASP A 152 14.44 -18.62 -12.03
N GLY A 153 13.49 -18.52 -11.10
CA GLY A 153 13.38 -19.37 -9.92
C GLY A 153 14.33 -18.97 -8.75
N SER A 154 15.04 -17.86 -8.86
CA SER A 154 15.93 -17.36 -7.80
C SER A 154 15.17 -16.65 -6.66
N ILE A 155 13.94 -16.23 -6.89
CA ILE A 155 12.98 -15.69 -5.90
C ILE A 155 11.67 -16.46 -6.03
N ASN A 156 10.99 -16.70 -4.92
CA ASN A 156 9.80 -17.54 -4.89
C ASN A 156 8.55 -16.79 -4.41
N ALA A 157 8.73 -15.61 -3.83
CA ALA A 157 7.64 -14.69 -3.54
C ALA A 157 8.11 -13.23 -3.58
N TYR A 158 7.20 -12.32 -3.97
CA TYR A 158 7.45 -10.89 -3.93
C TYR A 158 6.16 -10.10 -3.71
N PHE A 159 6.30 -8.85 -3.29
CA PHE A 159 5.18 -7.97 -2.96
C PHE A 159 5.03 -6.88 -4.00
N ASN A 160 3.82 -6.76 -4.55
CA ASN A 160 3.52 -5.72 -5.54
C ASN A 160 1.99 -5.57 -5.69
N GLY A 161 1.53 -4.62 -6.51
CA GLY A 161 0.12 -4.41 -6.79
C GLY A 161 -0.40 -5.23 -7.98
N ASN A 162 -1.70 -5.12 -8.23
CA ASN A 162 -2.41 -5.82 -9.28
C ASN A 162 -1.92 -5.50 -10.72
N TRP A 163 -1.23 -4.38 -10.91
CA TRP A 163 -0.65 -3.97 -12.21
C TRP A 163 0.45 -4.90 -12.73
N ASN A 164 0.99 -5.78 -11.88
CA ASN A 164 2.00 -6.77 -12.28
C ASN A 164 1.45 -8.18 -12.49
N TYR A 165 0.15 -8.43 -12.28
CA TYR A 165 -0.42 -9.77 -12.32
C TYR A 165 -0.15 -10.51 -13.65
N ASP A 166 -0.35 -9.84 -14.79
CA ASP A 166 -0.09 -10.46 -16.10
C ASP A 166 1.38 -10.85 -16.29
N LYS A 167 2.31 -10.00 -15.84
CA LYS A 167 3.74 -10.29 -15.88
C LYS A 167 4.12 -11.47 -14.98
N VAL A 168 3.46 -11.60 -13.82
CA VAL A 168 3.67 -12.75 -12.92
C VAL A 168 3.16 -14.04 -13.53
N LYS A 169 2.01 -14.02 -14.22
CA LYS A 169 1.52 -15.17 -15.00
C LYS A 169 2.50 -15.59 -16.09
N GLU A 170 3.08 -14.62 -16.80
CA GLU A 170 4.12 -14.90 -17.80
C GLU A 170 5.39 -15.50 -17.18
N ALA A 171 5.75 -15.07 -15.97
CA ALA A 171 6.97 -15.54 -15.29
C ALA A 171 6.83 -16.96 -14.74
N LEU A 172 5.71 -17.29 -14.10
CA LEU A 172 5.52 -18.56 -13.38
C LEU A 172 4.69 -19.60 -14.14
N GLY A 173 3.87 -19.18 -15.12
CA GLY A 173 2.75 -19.96 -15.63
C GLY A 173 1.53 -19.81 -14.72
N GLU A 174 0.35 -19.62 -15.32
CA GLU A 174 -0.88 -19.24 -14.60
C GLU A 174 -1.24 -20.23 -13.47
N GLU A 175 -1.04 -21.53 -13.69
CA GLU A 175 -1.31 -22.60 -12.73
C GLU A 175 -0.42 -22.55 -11.48
N ASN A 176 0.78 -21.96 -11.60
CA ASN A 176 1.76 -21.88 -10.51
C ASN A 176 1.66 -20.57 -9.71
N VAL A 177 0.89 -19.59 -10.20
CA VAL A 177 0.75 -18.31 -9.51
C VAL A 177 -0.13 -18.45 -8.28
N GLY A 178 0.46 -18.16 -7.13
CA GLY A 178 -0.26 -17.89 -5.90
C GLY A 178 -0.42 -16.39 -5.67
N VAL A 179 -1.56 -16.00 -5.13
CA VAL A 179 -1.85 -14.64 -4.70
C VAL A 179 -2.36 -14.69 -3.27
N ALA A 180 -1.82 -13.89 -2.39
CA ALA A 180 -2.23 -13.87 -0.97
C ALA A 180 -2.22 -12.43 -0.42
N ALA A 181 -2.99 -12.21 0.65
CA ALA A 181 -2.88 -11.03 1.49
C ALA A 181 -1.52 -11.03 2.22
N LEU A 182 -1.28 -10.04 3.07
CA LEU A 182 0.01 -9.89 3.73
C LEU A 182 0.20 -10.94 4.85
N PRO A 183 1.41 -11.49 5.00
CA PRO A 183 1.74 -12.40 6.08
C PRO A 183 1.86 -11.70 7.44
N THR A 184 1.93 -12.48 8.50
CA THR A 184 2.42 -12.03 9.80
C THR A 184 3.95 -12.05 9.85
N ILE A 185 4.51 -11.29 10.78
CA ILE A 185 5.91 -11.30 11.20
C ILE A 185 6.00 -11.54 12.70
N ASN A 186 7.04 -12.22 13.18
CA ASN A 186 7.21 -12.48 14.60
C ASN A 186 8.17 -11.49 15.25
N ILE A 187 7.64 -10.54 16.02
CA ILE A 187 8.41 -9.55 16.76
C ILE A 187 8.41 -9.91 18.24
N GLY A 188 9.56 -10.31 18.75
CA GLY A 188 9.72 -10.61 20.18
C GLY A 188 8.83 -11.76 20.69
N GLY A 189 8.50 -12.72 19.84
CA GLY A 189 7.63 -13.85 20.17
C GLY A 189 6.13 -13.60 19.96
N LYS A 190 5.76 -12.43 19.43
CA LYS A 190 4.38 -12.06 19.10
C LYS A 190 4.22 -11.99 17.59
N ASP A 191 3.19 -12.66 17.06
CA ASP A 191 2.81 -12.54 15.67
C ASP A 191 2.10 -11.19 15.43
N CYS A 192 2.69 -10.40 14.55
CA CYS A 192 2.22 -9.07 14.16
C CYS A 192 1.79 -9.10 12.69
N GLN A 193 0.57 -8.70 12.39
CA GLN A 193 0.06 -8.65 11.03
C GLN A 193 0.68 -7.49 10.26
N LEU A 194 1.37 -7.74 9.13
CA LEU A 194 1.80 -6.67 8.22
C LEU A 194 0.58 -5.89 7.72
N LYS A 195 0.70 -4.56 7.64
CA LYS A 195 -0.41 -3.69 7.27
C LYS A 195 -0.01 -2.72 6.18
N ALA A 196 -0.44 -2.98 4.95
CA ALA A 196 -0.24 -2.06 3.83
C ALA A 196 -1.02 -0.75 4.02
N PHE A 197 -0.56 0.31 3.37
CA PHE A 197 -1.44 1.46 3.15
C PHE A 197 -2.62 1.05 2.26
N LEU A 198 -3.82 1.41 2.70
CA LEU A 198 -5.03 1.36 1.89
C LEU A 198 -5.36 2.78 1.45
N GLY A 199 -5.17 3.03 0.17
CA GLY A 199 -5.56 4.26 -0.48
C GLY A 199 -6.56 4.03 -1.60
N SER A 200 -6.81 5.09 -2.37
CA SER A 200 -7.60 5.05 -3.59
C SER A 200 -6.87 5.71 -4.75
N LYS A 201 -7.22 5.29 -5.96
CA LYS A 201 -7.03 6.13 -7.15
C LYS A 201 -8.36 6.78 -7.47
N ALA A 202 -8.31 8.09 -7.68
CA ALA A 202 -9.49 8.92 -7.81
C ALA A 202 -9.44 9.83 -9.03
N ILE A 203 -10.60 10.32 -9.43
CA ILE A 203 -10.80 11.19 -10.59
C ILE A 203 -11.25 12.56 -10.08
N GLY A 204 -10.34 13.54 -10.13
CA GLY A 204 -10.65 14.95 -9.84
C GLY A 204 -11.04 15.72 -11.10
N VAL A 205 -11.67 16.86 -10.91
CA VAL A 205 -12.06 17.79 -11.96
C VAL A 205 -11.19 19.04 -11.87
N ASN A 206 -10.59 19.45 -12.99
CA ASN A 206 -9.80 20.68 -13.03
C ASN A 206 -10.75 21.91 -12.90
N PRO A 207 -10.53 22.81 -11.93
CA PRO A 207 -11.38 23.98 -11.72
C PRO A 207 -11.39 24.94 -12.92
N ASN A 208 -10.33 24.92 -13.74
CA ASN A 208 -10.22 25.76 -14.93
C ASN A 208 -10.79 25.10 -16.19
N CYS A 209 -11.49 23.97 -16.09
CA CYS A 209 -12.15 23.33 -17.21
C CYS A 209 -13.28 24.23 -17.75
N LYS A 210 -13.29 24.47 -19.07
CA LYS A 210 -14.29 25.32 -19.71
C LYS A 210 -15.73 24.81 -19.57
N ASN A 211 -15.91 23.50 -19.39
CA ASN A 211 -17.22 22.90 -19.25
C ASN A 211 -17.24 22.03 -17.96
N GLN A 212 -17.42 22.70 -16.83
CA GLN A 212 -17.40 22.06 -15.50
C GLN A 212 -18.46 20.97 -15.37
N GLU A 213 -19.68 21.22 -15.85
CA GLU A 213 -20.77 20.24 -15.74
C GLU A 213 -20.44 18.93 -16.47
N VAL A 214 -19.89 19.00 -17.68
CA VAL A 214 -19.48 17.82 -18.44
C VAL A 214 -18.31 17.11 -17.75
N ALA A 215 -17.34 17.85 -17.22
CA ALA A 215 -16.20 17.28 -16.52
C ALA A 215 -16.62 16.54 -15.24
N VAL A 216 -17.57 17.09 -14.48
CA VAL A 216 -18.12 16.42 -13.27
C VAL A 216 -18.90 15.17 -13.67
N LYS A 217 -19.74 15.23 -14.70
CA LYS A 217 -20.47 14.05 -15.22
C LYS A 217 -19.50 12.96 -15.72
N LEU A 218 -18.42 13.35 -16.38
CA LEU A 218 -17.38 12.40 -16.81
C LEU A 218 -16.68 11.76 -15.62
N ALA A 219 -16.33 12.52 -14.58
CA ALA A 219 -15.72 11.97 -13.37
C ALA A 219 -16.67 10.99 -12.67
N ALA A 220 -17.95 11.33 -12.53
CA ALA A 220 -18.98 10.46 -11.97
C ALA A 220 -19.16 9.18 -12.81
N PHE A 221 -19.19 9.28 -14.14
CA PHE A 221 -19.29 8.15 -15.05
C PHE A 221 -18.09 7.20 -14.91
N LEU A 222 -16.86 7.74 -14.91
CA LEU A 222 -15.64 6.91 -14.79
C LEU A 222 -15.54 6.21 -13.44
N GLY A 223 -16.15 6.75 -12.39
CA GLY A 223 -16.24 6.10 -11.07
C GLY A 223 -17.56 5.33 -10.87
N SER A 224 -18.41 5.19 -11.89
CA SER A 224 -19.67 4.46 -11.79
C SER A 224 -19.45 2.95 -11.66
N GLU A 225 -20.47 2.24 -11.21
CA GLU A 225 -20.49 0.78 -11.10
C GLU A 225 -20.13 0.11 -12.44
N ASP A 226 -20.77 0.53 -13.54
CA ASP A 226 -20.52 -0.01 -14.88
C ASP A 226 -19.07 0.21 -15.33
N ALA A 227 -18.53 1.41 -15.11
CA ALA A 227 -17.15 1.73 -15.49
C ALA A 227 -16.14 0.95 -14.64
N GLN A 228 -16.37 0.79 -13.33
CA GLN A 228 -15.52 0.01 -12.46
C GLN A 228 -15.56 -1.48 -12.82
N LEU A 229 -16.73 -2.02 -13.16
CA LEU A 229 -16.85 -3.41 -13.66
C LEU A 229 -16.12 -3.60 -14.99
N ALA A 230 -16.20 -2.63 -15.90
CA ALA A 230 -15.44 -2.65 -17.16
C ALA A 230 -13.91 -2.60 -16.91
N HIS A 231 -13.46 -1.76 -15.98
CA HIS A 231 -12.05 -1.69 -15.57
C HIS A 231 -11.56 -3.01 -14.97
N PHE A 232 -12.39 -3.65 -14.13
CA PHE A 232 -12.07 -4.96 -13.59
C PHE A 232 -11.88 -5.99 -14.71
N LYS A 233 -12.84 -6.11 -15.63
CA LYS A 233 -12.80 -7.07 -16.74
C LYS A 233 -11.63 -6.86 -17.71
N LEU A 234 -11.24 -5.61 -17.94
CA LEU A 234 -10.22 -5.27 -18.92
C LEU A 234 -8.80 -5.17 -18.33
N ARG A 235 -8.67 -4.90 -17.02
CA ARG A 235 -7.41 -4.52 -16.40
C ARG A 235 -7.19 -5.13 -15.01
N ALA A 236 -8.06 -6.03 -14.55
CA ALA A 236 -8.05 -6.59 -13.20
C ALA A 236 -7.94 -5.50 -12.09
N GLN A 237 -8.52 -4.32 -12.33
CA GLN A 237 -8.55 -3.23 -11.34
C GLN A 237 -9.67 -3.50 -10.33
N ALA A 238 -9.30 -3.75 -9.07
CA ALA A 238 -10.29 -4.03 -8.04
C ALA A 238 -11.22 -2.83 -7.82
N PRO A 239 -12.55 -3.01 -7.97
CA PRO A 239 -13.51 -1.94 -7.79
C PRO A 239 -13.63 -1.55 -6.31
N VAL A 240 -14.07 -0.33 -6.07
CA VAL A 240 -14.34 0.22 -4.73
C VAL A 240 -15.83 0.46 -4.48
N ASN A 241 -16.65 0.39 -5.53
CA ASN A 241 -18.10 0.49 -5.39
C ASN A 241 -18.64 -0.71 -4.62
N LYS A 242 -19.28 -0.46 -3.47
CA LYS A 242 -19.78 -1.52 -2.58
C LYS A 242 -20.83 -2.43 -3.21
N ASN A 243 -21.54 -1.96 -4.24
CA ASN A 243 -22.53 -2.78 -4.95
C ASN A 243 -21.85 -3.91 -5.75
N LEU A 244 -20.58 -3.76 -6.11
CA LEU A 244 -19.80 -4.77 -6.82
C LEU A 244 -19.19 -5.83 -5.89
N ALA A 245 -19.26 -5.65 -4.57
CA ALA A 245 -18.70 -6.61 -3.62
C ALA A 245 -19.32 -8.02 -3.71
N THR A 246 -20.57 -8.12 -4.20
CA THR A 246 -21.27 -9.39 -4.39
C THR A 246 -21.24 -9.89 -5.84
N ASN A 247 -20.50 -9.24 -6.73
CA ASN A 247 -20.37 -9.69 -8.12
C ASN A 247 -19.57 -10.99 -8.17
N GLU A 248 -20.14 -12.06 -8.74
CA GLU A 248 -19.55 -13.40 -8.75
C GLU A 248 -18.21 -13.45 -9.50
N GLU A 249 -18.05 -12.70 -10.59
CA GLU A 249 -16.80 -12.66 -11.37
C GLU A 249 -15.68 -12.03 -10.55
N ILE A 250 -15.99 -10.96 -9.78
CA ILE A 250 -15.02 -10.29 -8.91
C ILE A 250 -14.67 -11.16 -7.72
N ALA A 251 -15.66 -11.81 -7.11
CA ALA A 251 -15.44 -12.68 -5.96
C ALA A 251 -14.62 -13.94 -6.30
N ALA A 252 -14.69 -14.40 -7.54
CA ALA A 252 -13.92 -15.54 -8.03
C ALA A 252 -12.48 -15.19 -8.46
N ASP A 253 -12.17 -13.90 -8.63
CA ASP A 253 -10.83 -13.46 -9.04
C ASP A 253 -9.86 -13.47 -7.86
N PRO A 254 -8.70 -14.19 -7.95
CA PRO A 254 -7.77 -14.32 -6.83
C PRO A 254 -7.11 -13.00 -6.43
N VAL A 255 -6.90 -12.09 -7.38
CA VAL A 255 -6.32 -10.77 -7.09
C VAL A 255 -7.33 -9.89 -6.34
N ALA A 256 -8.58 -9.86 -6.81
CA ALA A 256 -9.64 -9.13 -6.13
C ALA A 256 -9.89 -9.67 -4.72
N ALA A 257 -9.88 -11.00 -4.53
CA ALA A 257 -10.00 -11.63 -3.23
C ALA A 257 -8.84 -11.27 -2.28
N ALA A 258 -7.60 -11.29 -2.78
CA ALA A 258 -6.44 -10.87 -1.98
C ALA A 258 -6.50 -9.38 -1.61
N MET A 259 -6.86 -8.51 -2.55
CA MET A 259 -7.02 -7.07 -2.29
C MET A 259 -8.15 -6.78 -1.28
N ALA A 260 -9.28 -7.49 -1.38
CA ALA A 260 -10.36 -7.38 -0.40
C ALA A 260 -9.88 -7.78 0.99
N LYS A 261 -9.14 -8.89 1.09
CA LYS A 261 -8.57 -9.35 2.37
C LYS A 261 -7.52 -8.39 2.93
N VAL A 262 -6.66 -7.80 2.08
CA VAL A 262 -5.75 -6.73 2.51
C VAL A 262 -6.54 -5.55 3.07
N SER A 263 -7.58 -5.11 2.37
CA SER A 263 -8.39 -3.97 2.77
C SER A 263 -9.09 -4.16 4.12
N THR A 264 -9.53 -5.39 4.45
CA THR A 264 -10.25 -5.68 5.69
C THR A 264 -9.33 -6.03 6.86
N ASP A 265 -8.28 -6.83 6.61
CA ASP A 265 -7.53 -7.48 7.68
C ASP A 265 -6.10 -6.96 7.81
N CYS A 266 -5.51 -6.40 6.75
CA CYS A 266 -4.07 -6.17 6.61
C CYS A 266 -3.76 -4.74 6.13
N SER A 267 -4.53 -3.74 6.55
CA SER A 267 -4.30 -2.36 6.10
C SER A 267 -4.39 -1.32 7.21
N VAL A 268 -3.81 -0.17 6.92
CA VAL A 268 -4.03 1.10 7.60
C VAL A 268 -4.41 2.14 6.56
N ALA A 269 -5.19 3.14 6.96
CA ALA A 269 -5.54 4.22 6.04
C ALA A 269 -4.27 4.93 5.54
N GLN A 270 -4.18 5.14 4.23
CA GLN A 270 -3.15 6.01 3.67
C GLN A 270 -3.59 7.45 3.90
N PRO A 271 -2.81 8.27 4.64
CA PRO A 271 -3.19 9.65 4.90
C PRO A 271 -3.41 10.46 3.63
N ILE A 272 -4.39 11.35 3.66
CA ILE A 272 -4.63 12.34 2.60
C ILE A 272 -3.83 13.63 2.83
N ILE A 273 -3.32 13.83 4.03
CA ILE A 273 -2.46 14.92 4.45
C ILE A 273 -1.11 14.77 3.74
N ASP A 274 -0.48 15.90 3.41
CA ASP A 274 0.83 15.90 2.77
C ASP A 274 1.88 15.12 3.60
N MET A 275 2.36 14.04 3.03
CA MET A 275 3.37 13.15 3.58
C MET A 275 4.72 13.27 2.87
N SER A 276 4.99 14.39 2.19
CA SER A 276 6.26 14.55 1.45
C SER A 276 7.49 14.29 2.31
N GLY A 277 7.51 14.80 3.54
CA GLY A 277 8.58 14.54 4.50
C GLY A 277 8.76 13.06 4.85
N TYR A 278 7.66 12.28 4.88
CA TYR A 278 7.75 10.83 5.06
C TYR A 278 8.36 10.14 3.84
N TRP A 279 7.90 10.45 2.64
CA TRP A 279 8.43 9.83 1.42
C TRP A 279 9.91 10.11 1.23
N ASP A 280 10.34 11.35 1.50
CA ASP A 280 11.75 11.77 1.39
C ASP A 280 12.65 11.07 2.44
N ALA A 281 12.16 10.83 3.64
CA ALA A 281 12.93 10.22 4.73
C ALA A 281 12.93 8.68 4.68
N ALA A 282 11.83 8.06 4.23
CA ALA A 282 11.64 6.61 4.29
C ALA A 282 12.56 5.85 3.32
N THR A 283 12.83 6.40 2.13
CA THR A 283 13.73 5.77 1.15
C THR A 283 15.15 5.61 1.69
N PRO A 284 15.86 6.69 2.11
CA PRO A 284 17.20 6.52 2.65
C PRO A 284 17.24 5.71 3.95
N PHE A 285 16.16 5.75 4.75
CA PHE A 285 16.08 4.91 5.94
C PHE A 285 15.97 3.42 5.59
N GLY A 286 15.17 3.08 4.57
CA GLY A 286 15.05 1.72 4.05
C GLY A 286 16.35 1.20 3.42
N ASP A 287 17.03 2.04 2.65
CA ASP A 287 18.34 1.72 2.06
C ASP A 287 19.42 1.44 3.10
N ALA A 288 19.35 2.13 4.25
CA ALA A 288 20.34 1.98 5.33
C ALA A 288 20.34 0.60 6.01
N PHE A 289 19.37 -0.26 5.75
CA PHE A 289 19.39 -1.66 6.20
C PHE A 289 20.33 -2.54 5.37
N GLN A 290 20.71 -2.12 4.17
CA GLN A 290 21.60 -2.88 3.31
C GLN A 290 23.01 -2.96 3.89
N ASN A 291 23.64 -4.12 3.75
CA ASN A 291 25.01 -4.32 4.21
C ASN A 291 26.00 -3.42 3.45
N GLY A 292 26.79 -2.65 4.18
CA GLY A 292 27.74 -1.69 3.61
C GLY A 292 27.11 -0.37 3.14
N ALA A 293 25.84 -0.13 3.40
CA ALA A 293 25.19 1.15 3.11
C ALA A 293 25.77 2.28 3.95
N GLU A 294 25.74 3.51 3.43
CA GLU A 294 26.08 4.70 4.20
C GLU A 294 25.13 4.85 5.39
N GLY A 295 25.68 5.01 6.60
CA GLY A 295 24.88 5.08 7.80
C GLY A 295 24.14 3.80 8.17
N GLN A 296 24.68 2.64 7.76
CA GLN A 296 24.07 1.32 7.94
C GLN A 296 23.41 1.13 9.32
N ILE A 297 22.19 0.62 9.30
CA ILE A 297 21.43 0.25 10.51
C ILE A 297 21.86 -1.15 10.93
N THR A 298 22.23 -1.28 12.20
CA THR A 298 22.65 -2.53 12.83
C THR A 298 21.94 -2.68 14.17
N LYS A 299 22.04 -3.86 14.81
CA LYS A 299 21.47 -4.05 16.16
C LYS A 299 22.01 -3.05 17.18
N ASP A 300 23.27 -2.64 17.06
CA ASP A 300 23.93 -1.74 18.01
C ASP A 300 23.42 -0.29 17.94
N ASN A 301 22.94 0.12 16.77
CA ASN A 301 22.46 1.49 16.56
C ASN A 301 20.96 1.59 16.24
N ALA A 302 20.23 0.48 16.18
CA ALA A 302 18.83 0.44 15.78
C ALA A 302 17.95 1.40 16.58
N ALA A 303 18.10 1.46 17.91
CA ALA A 303 17.33 2.34 18.76
C ALA A 303 17.56 3.83 18.38
N GLN A 304 18.83 4.25 18.27
CA GLN A 304 19.17 5.63 17.89
C GLN A 304 18.67 5.97 16.49
N LYS A 305 18.88 5.08 15.52
CA LYS A 305 18.43 5.30 14.14
C LYS A 305 16.90 5.42 14.03
N THR A 306 16.16 4.65 14.82
CA THR A 306 14.69 4.74 14.89
C THR A 306 14.24 6.10 15.48
N GLU A 307 14.89 6.56 16.54
CA GLU A 307 14.61 7.87 17.14
C GLU A 307 14.98 9.03 16.19
N ASP A 308 16.14 8.94 15.51
CA ASP A 308 16.55 9.92 14.52
C ASP A 308 15.53 10.01 13.36
N PHE A 309 15.07 8.86 12.86
CA PHE A 309 14.03 8.78 11.83
C PHE A 309 12.72 9.42 12.31
N ASN A 310 12.23 9.05 13.49
CA ASN A 310 11.02 9.63 14.07
C ASN A 310 11.14 11.15 14.26
N THR A 311 12.31 11.62 14.71
CA THR A 311 12.58 13.05 14.89
C THR A 311 12.56 13.80 13.55
N GLN A 312 13.28 13.27 12.54
CA GLN A 312 13.30 13.84 11.19
C GLN A 312 11.88 13.96 10.60
N LEU A 313 11.06 12.92 10.77
CA LEU A 313 9.67 12.92 10.30
C LEU A 313 8.84 14.03 10.97
N ASN A 314 8.93 14.15 12.31
CA ASN A 314 8.17 15.17 13.05
C ASN A 314 8.70 16.59 12.79
N ASP A 315 9.99 16.76 12.53
CA ASP A 315 10.56 18.05 12.15
C ASP A 315 10.06 18.52 10.79
N SER A 316 9.78 17.61 9.87
CA SER A 316 9.21 17.93 8.55
C SER A 316 7.78 18.51 8.61
N LEU A 317 7.10 18.40 9.75
CA LEU A 317 5.73 18.92 9.95
C LEU A 317 5.70 20.38 10.41
N LYS A 318 6.86 20.93 10.82
CA LYS A 318 7.01 22.31 11.32
C LYS A 318 7.15 23.31 10.18
#